data_dbb397ebe026fbf8f45d11ffd4f77b32
#
_entry.id   dbb397ebe026fbf8f45d11ffd4f77b32
#
_cell.length_a   1.000
_cell.length_b   1.000
_cell.length_c   1.000
_cell.angle_alpha   90.00
_cell.angle_beta   90.00
_cell.angle_gamma   90.00
#
_symmetry.space_group_name_H-M   'P 1'
#
loop_
_entity.id
_entity.type
_entity.pdbx_description
1 polymer ?
#
loop_
_entity_poly.entity_id
_entity_poly.type
_entity_poly.pdbx_seq_one_letter_code
_entity_poly.pdbx_strand_id
1 'polypeptide(L)'
;ESIEVAPDGFSGWRLSTSWGTFNVLHMEDFDWSTIGGEVWGQIPKDARVSQSEGTSFQLLAKDGDWRAEHLPFGNVLEGVEVLGDLIEMPCGGLRFEGQDVLFFWRGEKKGQPLSKALVDDPVATCKALGEKLGKIAMMAMQKSSSVNEERIWNDRLKKMEDRLKTNTLWRASHSPETRGTLTLRHLRPEHIRVVEGGIILGGIWGGLESVLLEMSQKRPAISDLGAAFTVVHEFCPQNQRQEALRTLGESWVSEAPESISSRRALDGHRGGLHIWVYEAMLNRMMMARAMDEDETRFVDRWLAQVSTIQAAMFQARSWSALALMCFSASVLVPLAWLWGYMSWAQMVQVPAFLGAGFLLHQIYRARAPSPW
;
A
#
# COMPACT_ATOMS: atom_id res chain seq x y z
N GLU A 1 -17.09 -13.60 20.92
CA GLU A 1 -16.40 -14.42 19.91
C GLU A 1 -16.97 -15.83 19.97
N SER A 2 -17.38 -16.37 18.83
CA SER A 2 -17.88 -17.75 18.73
C SER A 2 -17.12 -18.48 17.63
N ILE A 3 -16.85 -19.76 17.88
CA ILE A 3 -16.30 -20.68 16.90
C ILE A 3 -17.41 -21.69 16.59
N GLU A 4 -17.82 -21.77 15.35
CA GLU A 4 -18.84 -22.66 14.86
C GLU A 4 -18.28 -23.55 13.78
N VAL A 5 -18.82 -24.77 13.62
CA VAL A 5 -18.52 -25.58 12.45
C VAL A 5 -19.00 -24.82 11.22
N ALA A 6 -18.21 -24.77 10.17
CA ALA A 6 -18.58 -24.08 8.95
C ALA A 6 -19.87 -24.68 8.37
N PRO A 7 -20.68 -23.88 7.65
CA PRO A 7 -21.91 -24.38 7.03
C PRO A 7 -21.62 -25.52 6.05
N ASP A 8 -22.67 -26.30 5.78
CA ASP A 8 -22.62 -27.49 4.92
C ASP A 8 -21.79 -27.27 3.65
N GLY A 9 -20.82 -28.14 3.42
CA GLY A 9 -19.95 -28.13 2.26
C GLY A 9 -18.60 -27.45 2.44
N PHE A 10 -18.26 -26.94 3.62
CA PHE A 10 -16.94 -26.41 3.91
C PHE A 10 -16.25 -27.17 5.06
N SER A 11 -15.11 -27.81 4.78
CA SER A 11 -14.34 -28.51 5.82
C SER A 11 -13.49 -27.53 6.63
N GLY A 12 -14.06 -26.98 7.70
CA GLY A 12 -13.35 -26.03 8.53
C GLY A 12 -14.22 -25.40 9.61
N TRP A 13 -13.77 -24.26 10.09
CA TRP A 13 -14.39 -23.49 11.17
C TRP A 13 -14.89 -22.16 10.66
N ARG A 14 -16.03 -21.71 11.18
CA ARG A 14 -16.50 -20.33 11.05
C ARG A 14 -16.17 -19.61 12.37
N LEU A 15 -15.27 -18.65 12.30
CA LEU A 15 -14.86 -17.84 13.43
C LEU A 15 -15.55 -16.48 13.34
N SER A 16 -16.42 -16.16 14.29
CA SER A 16 -17.04 -14.84 14.40
C SER A 16 -16.34 -14.03 15.48
N THR A 17 -15.78 -12.90 15.10
CA THR A 17 -15.05 -11.98 15.95
C THR A 17 -15.65 -10.59 15.90
N SER A 18 -15.20 -9.68 16.77
CA SER A 18 -15.54 -8.25 16.67
C SER A 18 -15.09 -7.58 15.35
N TRP A 19 -14.23 -8.24 14.59
CA TRP A 19 -13.69 -7.79 13.31
C TRP A 19 -14.46 -8.30 12.10
N GLY A 20 -15.24 -9.36 12.25
CA GLY A 20 -15.98 -10.01 11.19
C GLY A 20 -16.07 -11.52 11.37
N THR A 21 -16.56 -12.18 10.33
CA THR A 21 -16.68 -13.64 10.29
C THR A 21 -15.67 -14.18 9.27
N PHE A 22 -14.89 -15.17 9.69
CA PHE A 22 -13.83 -15.78 8.88
C PHE A 22 -14.09 -17.26 8.71
N ASN A 23 -13.83 -17.78 7.52
CA ASN A 23 -13.84 -19.22 7.26
C ASN A 23 -12.39 -19.73 7.36
N VAL A 24 -12.13 -20.62 8.31
CA VAL A 24 -10.80 -21.18 8.56
C VAL A 24 -10.81 -22.65 8.18
N LEU A 25 -9.98 -23.04 7.21
CA LEU A 25 -9.88 -24.43 6.77
C LEU A 25 -9.32 -25.33 7.85
N HIS A 26 -9.89 -26.55 7.99
CA HIS A 26 -9.32 -27.60 8.81
C HIS A 26 -8.17 -28.25 8.05
N MET A 27 -6.95 -28.19 8.55
CA MET A 27 -5.75 -28.46 7.80
C MET A 27 -5.15 -29.85 8.03
N GLU A 28 -5.66 -30.61 9.00
CA GLU A 28 -5.03 -31.89 9.38
C GLU A 28 -5.31 -33.04 8.38
N ASP A 29 -6.47 -33.03 7.72
CA ASP A 29 -6.87 -34.05 6.75
C ASP A 29 -7.29 -33.41 5.42
N PHE A 30 -6.29 -33.02 4.62
CA PHE A 30 -6.53 -32.31 3.37
C PHE A 30 -6.98 -33.25 2.25
N ASP A 31 -8.25 -33.57 2.24
CA ASP A 31 -8.91 -34.13 1.06
C ASP A 31 -9.63 -33.02 0.29
N TRP A 32 -9.03 -32.56 -0.80
CA TRP A 32 -9.60 -31.52 -1.67
C TRP A 32 -11.00 -31.88 -2.18
N SER A 33 -11.31 -33.18 -2.28
CA SER A 33 -12.63 -33.67 -2.74
C SER A 33 -13.73 -33.42 -1.72
N THR A 34 -13.38 -33.23 -0.47
CA THR A 34 -14.34 -33.01 0.63
C THR A 34 -14.52 -31.54 0.97
N ILE A 35 -13.65 -30.65 0.45
CA ILE A 35 -13.86 -29.22 0.59
C ILE A 35 -14.94 -28.81 -0.39
N GLY A 36 -16.10 -28.43 0.10
CA GLY A 36 -17.15 -27.85 -0.73
C GLY A 36 -16.69 -26.56 -1.38
N GLY A 37 -17.21 -26.28 -2.56
CA GLY A 37 -16.88 -25.07 -3.31
C GLY A 37 -16.58 -25.34 -4.77
N GLU A 38 -16.33 -24.26 -5.49
CA GLU A 38 -16.01 -24.27 -6.92
C GLU A 38 -14.50 -24.34 -7.12
N VAL A 39 -14.05 -25.36 -7.84
CA VAL A 39 -12.65 -25.52 -8.26
C VAL A 39 -12.42 -24.76 -9.55
N TRP A 40 -11.36 -23.96 -9.63
CA TRP A 40 -10.93 -23.33 -10.87
C TRP A 40 -9.45 -23.59 -11.16
N GLY A 41 -9.09 -23.58 -12.44
CA GLY A 41 -7.72 -23.80 -12.88
C GLY A 41 -7.19 -25.21 -12.59
N GLN A 42 -5.92 -25.31 -12.26
CA GLN A 42 -5.23 -26.57 -11.96
C GLN A 42 -5.06 -26.71 -10.45
N ILE A 43 -5.45 -27.85 -9.92
CA ILE A 43 -5.26 -28.21 -8.52
C ILE A 43 -4.41 -29.48 -8.39
N PRO A 44 -3.68 -29.67 -7.28
CA PRO A 44 -2.89 -30.88 -7.05
C PRO A 44 -3.78 -32.11 -6.92
N LYS A 45 -3.32 -33.27 -7.42
CA LYS A 45 -4.02 -34.55 -7.33
C LYS A 45 -3.43 -35.40 -6.21
N ASP A 46 -4.30 -35.89 -5.33
CA ASP A 46 -3.88 -36.76 -4.20
C ASP A 46 -2.71 -36.14 -3.40
N ALA A 47 -2.84 -34.87 -3.05
CA ALA A 47 -1.82 -34.12 -2.36
C ALA A 47 -1.86 -34.36 -0.85
N ARG A 48 -0.68 -34.33 -0.23
CA ARG A 48 -0.53 -34.28 1.23
C ARG A 48 0.31 -33.08 1.64
N VAL A 49 0.00 -32.51 2.77
CA VAL A 49 0.79 -31.43 3.35
C VAL A 49 2.15 -32.00 3.80
N SER A 50 3.23 -31.45 3.27
CA SER A 50 4.60 -31.81 3.68
C SER A 50 5.15 -30.82 4.72
N GLN A 51 4.77 -29.55 4.61
CA GLN A 51 5.16 -28.48 5.52
C GLN A 51 4.08 -27.42 5.55
N SER A 52 3.85 -26.82 6.73
CA SER A 52 2.96 -25.69 6.92
C SER A 52 3.68 -24.55 7.64
N GLU A 53 3.44 -23.33 7.17
CA GLU A 53 3.95 -22.10 7.80
C GLU A 53 2.85 -21.03 7.71
N GLY A 54 2.18 -20.78 8.83
CA GLY A 54 1.03 -19.87 8.87
C GLY A 54 -0.07 -20.27 7.89
N THR A 55 -0.36 -19.41 6.91
CA THR A 55 -1.36 -19.67 5.85
C THR A 55 -0.79 -20.36 4.61
N SER A 56 0.51 -20.61 4.57
CA SER A 56 1.22 -21.20 3.44
C SER A 56 1.51 -22.68 3.67
N PHE A 57 1.36 -23.50 2.63
CA PHE A 57 1.54 -24.97 2.68
C PHE A 57 2.41 -25.42 1.52
N GLN A 58 3.33 -26.33 1.81
CA GLN A 58 4.01 -27.15 0.81
C GLN A 58 3.25 -28.47 0.69
N LEU A 59 3.00 -28.88 -0.53
CA LEU A 59 2.20 -30.06 -0.84
C LEU A 59 3.02 -31.01 -1.74
N LEU A 60 3.00 -32.29 -1.39
CA LEU A 60 3.49 -33.36 -2.23
C LEU A 60 2.28 -34.04 -2.90
N ALA A 61 2.21 -33.96 -4.22
CA ALA A 61 1.15 -34.55 -5.00
C ALA A 61 1.72 -35.57 -5.99
N LYS A 62 0.85 -36.43 -6.57
CA LYS A 62 1.26 -37.41 -7.59
C LYS A 62 1.85 -36.75 -8.84
N ASP A 63 1.46 -35.55 -9.14
CA ASP A 63 1.88 -34.79 -10.32
C ASP A 63 3.00 -33.76 -10.03
N GLY A 64 3.66 -33.89 -8.86
CA GLY A 64 4.83 -33.10 -8.46
C GLY A 64 4.60 -32.26 -7.21
N ASP A 65 5.54 -31.35 -6.95
CA ASP A 65 5.49 -30.46 -5.80
C ASP A 65 4.57 -29.28 -6.10
N TRP A 66 3.79 -28.92 -5.09
CA TRP A 66 2.87 -27.82 -5.13
C TRP A 66 3.03 -26.98 -3.86
N ARG A 67 2.58 -25.74 -3.94
CA ARG A 67 2.34 -24.92 -2.78
C ARG A 67 0.91 -24.40 -2.81
N ALA A 68 0.35 -24.21 -1.63
CA ALA A 68 -0.96 -23.65 -1.46
C ALA A 68 -0.91 -22.49 -0.46
N GLU A 69 -1.87 -21.59 -0.58
CA GLU A 69 -2.06 -20.54 0.41
C GLU A 69 -3.52 -20.38 0.73
N HIS A 70 -3.81 -20.46 2.01
CA HIS A 70 -5.11 -20.19 2.57
C HIS A 70 -5.35 -18.69 2.68
N LEU A 71 -6.52 -18.25 2.26
CA LEU A 71 -6.97 -16.85 2.27
C LEU A 71 -8.04 -16.67 3.34
N PRO A 72 -7.66 -16.40 4.59
CA PRO A 72 -8.62 -16.34 5.71
C PRO A 72 -9.66 -15.24 5.55
N PHE A 73 -9.36 -14.23 4.74
CA PHE A 73 -10.27 -13.11 4.47
C PHE A 73 -11.02 -13.25 3.15
N GLY A 74 -10.80 -14.33 2.43
CA GLY A 74 -11.29 -14.51 1.07
C GLY A 74 -10.68 -13.51 0.08
N ASN A 75 -10.84 -13.77 -1.20
CA ASN A 75 -10.48 -12.81 -2.26
C ASN A 75 -11.19 -13.14 -3.58
N VAL A 76 -11.20 -12.18 -4.49
CA VAL A 76 -11.56 -12.39 -5.89
C VAL A 76 -10.47 -11.76 -6.75
N LEU A 77 -9.82 -12.57 -7.58
CA LEU A 77 -8.77 -12.11 -8.50
C LEU A 77 -9.41 -11.54 -9.78
N GLU A 78 -9.93 -10.33 -9.71
CA GLU A 78 -10.46 -9.65 -10.89
C GLU A 78 -9.47 -8.64 -11.47
N GLY A 79 -9.26 -8.70 -12.78
CA GLY A 79 -8.47 -7.73 -13.53
C GLY A 79 -6.97 -7.80 -13.29
N VAL A 80 -6.49 -8.79 -12.55
CA VAL A 80 -5.08 -8.94 -12.17
C VAL A 80 -4.24 -9.47 -13.32
N GLU A 81 -4.86 -10.17 -14.24
CA GLU A 81 -4.26 -10.66 -15.49
C GLU A 81 -3.60 -9.55 -16.32
N VAL A 82 -4.02 -8.30 -16.14
CA VAL A 82 -3.36 -7.15 -16.81
C VAL A 82 -1.92 -6.94 -16.37
N LEU A 83 -1.53 -7.44 -15.19
CA LEU A 83 -0.17 -7.33 -14.67
C LEU A 83 0.78 -8.39 -15.26
N GLY A 84 0.22 -9.45 -15.89
CA GLY A 84 0.99 -10.46 -16.60
C GLY A 84 2.14 -11.04 -15.77
N ASP A 85 3.33 -11.15 -16.38
CA ASP A 85 4.54 -11.73 -15.74
C ASP A 85 5.14 -10.87 -14.63
N LEU A 86 4.56 -9.70 -14.33
CA LEU A 86 5.03 -8.87 -13.21
C LEU A 86 4.71 -9.46 -11.86
N ILE A 87 3.72 -10.35 -11.79
CA ILE A 87 3.30 -11.03 -10.57
C ILE A 87 3.21 -12.53 -10.80
N GLU A 88 3.38 -13.30 -9.74
CA GLU A 88 3.22 -14.73 -9.79
C GLU A 88 1.76 -15.12 -9.53
N MET A 89 1.04 -15.43 -10.58
CA MET A 89 -0.35 -15.85 -10.50
C MET A 89 -0.49 -17.28 -10.00
N PRO A 90 -1.53 -17.58 -9.18
CA PRO A 90 -1.89 -18.97 -8.89
C PRO A 90 -2.36 -19.67 -10.16
N CYS A 91 -2.03 -20.94 -10.28
CA CYS A 91 -2.48 -21.77 -11.40
C CYS A 91 -3.87 -22.37 -11.19
N GLY A 92 -4.41 -22.30 -9.97
CA GLY A 92 -5.74 -22.75 -9.62
C GLY A 92 -6.12 -22.38 -8.19
N GLY A 93 -7.34 -22.69 -7.81
CA GLY A 93 -7.84 -22.39 -6.49
C GLY A 93 -9.19 -23.01 -6.17
N LEU A 94 -9.62 -22.79 -4.94
CA LEU A 94 -10.95 -23.14 -4.45
C LEU A 94 -11.70 -21.85 -4.12
N ARG A 95 -12.95 -21.77 -4.57
CA ARG A 95 -13.86 -20.66 -4.32
C ARG A 95 -15.06 -21.14 -3.51
N PHE A 96 -15.33 -20.46 -2.43
CA PHE A 96 -16.49 -20.73 -1.57
C PHE A 96 -17.31 -19.45 -1.39
N GLU A 97 -18.64 -19.56 -1.57
CA GLU A 97 -19.57 -18.40 -1.51
C GLU A 97 -19.08 -17.19 -2.38
N GLY A 98 -18.52 -17.46 -3.55
CA GLY A 98 -18.04 -16.44 -4.47
C GLY A 98 -16.68 -15.82 -4.12
N GLN A 99 -16.01 -16.30 -3.08
CA GLN A 99 -14.69 -15.82 -2.67
C GLN A 99 -13.64 -16.93 -2.75
N ASP A 100 -12.47 -16.60 -3.25
CA ASP A 100 -11.35 -17.53 -3.27
C ASP A 100 -10.83 -17.72 -1.84
N VAL A 101 -10.77 -18.97 -1.39
CA VAL A 101 -10.33 -19.35 -0.04
C VAL A 101 -8.99 -20.06 -0.04
N LEU A 102 -8.57 -20.56 -1.19
CA LEU A 102 -7.31 -21.27 -1.33
C LEU A 102 -6.75 -21.08 -2.74
N PHE A 103 -5.46 -20.78 -2.83
CA PHE A 103 -4.73 -20.71 -4.08
C PHE A 103 -3.65 -21.78 -4.16
N PHE A 104 -3.33 -22.20 -5.40
CA PHE A 104 -2.33 -23.18 -5.70
C PHE A 104 -1.31 -22.69 -6.72
N TRP A 105 -0.04 -23.07 -6.52
CA TRP A 105 1.05 -22.89 -7.47
C TRP A 105 1.81 -24.19 -7.64
N ARG A 106 2.40 -24.40 -8.81
CA ARG A 106 3.31 -25.52 -9.05
C ARG A 106 4.70 -25.22 -8.54
N GLY A 107 5.33 -26.23 -7.93
CA GLY A 107 6.70 -26.18 -7.45
C GLY A 107 6.89 -25.44 -6.12
N GLU A 108 8.14 -25.36 -5.70
CA GLU A 108 8.54 -24.71 -4.46
C GLU A 108 8.69 -23.19 -4.60
N LYS A 109 8.64 -22.47 -3.48
CA LYS A 109 8.95 -21.06 -3.42
C LYS A 109 10.43 -20.83 -3.73
N LYS A 110 10.75 -20.17 -4.84
CA LYS A 110 12.12 -19.82 -5.23
C LYS A 110 12.57 -18.53 -4.56
N GLY A 111 13.88 -18.44 -4.28
CA GLY A 111 14.50 -17.21 -3.76
C GLY A 111 14.38 -17.01 -2.25
N GLN A 112 14.98 -15.91 -1.80
CA GLN A 112 15.04 -15.53 -0.39
C GLN A 112 13.80 -14.72 0.01
N PRO A 113 13.21 -14.92 1.20
CA PRO A 113 12.12 -14.06 1.71
C PRO A 113 12.56 -12.60 1.78
N LEU A 114 11.64 -11.68 1.48
CA LEU A 114 11.91 -10.24 1.51
C LEU A 114 12.40 -9.78 2.88
N SER A 115 11.80 -10.28 3.95
CA SER A 115 12.20 -9.96 5.32
C SER A 115 13.69 -10.22 5.58
N LYS A 116 14.19 -11.35 5.12
CA LYS A 116 15.60 -11.71 5.24
C LYS A 116 16.48 -10.88 4.32
N ALA A 117 16.06 -10.67 3.06
CA ALA A 117 16.80 -9.86 2.10
C ALA A 117 16.97 -8.40 2.56
N LEU A 118 15.94 -7.83 3.23
CA LEU A 118 16.01 -6.49 3.81
C LEU A 118 16.98 -6.38 5.00
N VAL A 119 17.32 -7.49 5.65
CA VAL A 119 18.35 -7.52 6.69
C VAL A 119 19.74 -7.66 6.08
N ASP A 120 19.87 -8.52 5.07
CA ASP A 120 21.17 -8.86 4.46
C ASP A 120 21.70 -7.72 3.56
N ASP A 121 20.86 -7.21 2.64
CA ASP A 121 21.19 -6.09 1.74
C ASP A 121 19.95 -5.21 1.50
N PRO A 122 19.63 -4.28 2.41
CA PRO A 122 18.43 -3.47 2.33
C PRO A 122 18.40 -2.53 1.12
N VAL A 123 19.55 -1.99 0.73
CA VAL A 123 19.61 -0.98 -0.36
C VAL A 123 19.37 -1.63 -1.72
N ALA A 124 20.06 -2.73 -2.04
CA ALA A 124 19.83 -3.45 -3.29
C ALA A 124 18.43 -4.06 -3.36
N THR A 125 17.93 -4.60 -2.23
CA THR A 125 16.58 -5.14 -2.12
C THR A 125 15.52 -4.06 -2.36
N CYS A 126 15.66 -2.89 -1.74
CA CYS A 126 14.76 -1.75 -1.92
C CYS A 126 14.79 -1.20 -3.34
N LYS A 127 15.98 -1.18 -3.99
CA LYS A 127 16.10 -0.81 -5.38
C LYS A 127 15.27 -1.73 -6.28
N ALA A 128 15.49 -3.04 -6.18
CA ALA A 128 14.76 -4.03 -6.97
C ALA A 128 13.24 -4.00 -6.71
N LEU A 129 12.83 -3.79 -5.45
CA LEU A 129 11.42 -3.66 -5.07
C LEU A 129 10.79 -2.40 -5.68
N GLY A 130 11.47 -1.26 -5.60
CA GLY A 130 11.02 -0.01 -6.20
C GLY A 130 10.83 -0.11 -7.71
N GLU A 131 11.81 -0.63 -8.42
CA GLU A 131 11.74 -0.87 -9.87
C GLU A 131 10.56 -1.78 -10.23
N LYS A 132 10.36 -2.86 -9.48
CA LYS A 132 9.25 -3.80 -9.72
C LYS A 132 7.89 -3.15 -9.51
N LEU A 133 7.70 -2.44 -8.40
CA LEU A 133 6.46 -1.73 -8.09
C LEU A 133 6.19 -0.59 -9.08
N GLY A 134 7.23 0.11 -9.53
CA GLY A 134 7.12 1.14 -10.57
C GLY A 134 6.62 0.58 -11.91
N LYS A 135 7.16 -0.56 -12.35
CA LYS A 135 6.69 -1.28 -13.55
C LYS A 135 5.25 -1.74 -13.42
N ILE A 136 4.83 -2.22 -12.25
CA ILE A 136 3.44 -2.58 -11.97
C ILE A 136 2.54 -1.34 -12.08
N ALA A 137 2.93 -0.22 -11.48
CA ALA A 137 2.20 1.03 -11.57
C ALA A 137 2.06 1.51 -13.03
N MET A 138 3.12 1.41 -13.82
CA MET A 138 3.10 1.72 -15.26
C MET A 138 2.09 0.84 -16.00
N MET A 139 2.14 -0.47 -15.80
CA MET A 139 1.25 -1.42 -16.46
C MET A 139 -0.21 -1.21 -16.04
N ALA A 140 -0.46 -1.02 -14.76
CA ALA A 140 -1.79 -0.77 -14.23
C ALA A 140 -2.40 0.52 -14.79
N MET A 141 -1.63 1.60 -14.90
CA MET A 141 -2.07 2.86 -15.51
C MET A 141 -2.39 2.73 -17.00
N GLN A 142 -1.64 1.91 -17.73
CA GLN A 142 -1.86 1.73 -19.16
C GLN A 142 -3.04 0.82 -19.49
N LYS A 143 -3.28 -0.21 -18.67
CA LYS A 143 -4.24 -1.28 -18.98
C LYS A 143 -5.53 -1.26 -18.16
N SER A 144 -5.58 -0.50 -17.06
CA SER A 144 -6.77 -0.41 -16.24
C SER A 144 -7.43 0.97 -16.34
N SER A 145 -8.77 1.01 -16.25
CA SER A 145 -9.49 2.29 -16.14
C SER A 145 -9.17 2.98 -14.83
N SER A 146 -8.83 4.27 -14.87
CA SER A 146 -8.60 5.06 -13.66
C SER A 146 -9.90 5.66 -13.12
N VAL A 147 -10.02 5.71 -11.80
CA VAL A 147 -11.17 6.27 -11.08
C VAL A 147 -10.71 7.29 -10.05
N ASN A 148 -11.58 8.24 -9.71
CA ASN A 148 -11.35 9.16 -8.60
C ASN A 148 -12.35 8.81 -7.50
N GLU A 149 -11.85 8.21 -6.44
CA GLU A 149 -12.63 7.75 -5.28
C GLU A 149 -12.09 8.36 -3.98
N GLU A 150 -11.57 9.58 -4.03
CA GLU A 150 -10.97 10.28 -2.87
C GLU A 150 -11.88 10.24 -1.65
N ARG A 151 -13.19 10.44 -1.82
CA ARG A 151 -14.15 10.37 -0.73
C ARG A 151 -14.19 8.99 -0.08
N ILE A 152 -14.20 7.94 -0.88
CA ILE A 152 -14.22 6.54 -0.38
C ILE A 152 -12.94 6.27 0.42
N TRP A 153 -11.78 6.72 -0.09
CA TRP A 153 -10.51 6.52 0.61
C TRP A 153 -10.45 7.29 1.94
N ASN A 154 -10.95 8.52 1.99
CA ASN A 154 -11.03 9.31 3.22
C ASN A 154 -11.99 8.67 4.24
N ASP A 155 -13.16 8.22 3.81
CA ASP A 155 -14.15 7.54 4.67
C ASP A 155 -13.58 6.22 5.22
N ARG A 156 -12.84 5.47 4.39
CA ARG A 156 -12.17 4.24 4.81
C ARG A 156 -11.11 4.51 5.87
N LEU A 157 -10.23 5.48 5.64
CA LEU A 157 -9.19 5.83 6.59
C LEU A 157 -9.78 6.18 7.95
N LYS A 158 -10.85 6.97 7.95
CA LYS A 158 -11.59 7.30 9.18
C LYS A 158 -12.18 6.07 9.86
N LYS A 159 -12.79 5.14 9.10
CA LYS A 159 -13.30 3.88 9.66
C LYS A 159 -12.18 3.04 10.31
N MET A 160 -10.98 3.02 9.72
CA MET A 160 -9.83 2.34 10.31
C MET A 160 -9.40 2.99 11.64
N GLU A 161 -9.28 4.31 11.67
CA GLU A 161 -8.96 5.08 12.88
C GLU A 161 -9.97 4.81 14.00
N ASP A 162 -11.27 4.87 13.68
CA ASP A 162 -12.37 4.61 14.64
C ASP A 162 -12.33 3.18 15.18
N ARG A 163 -12.06 2.19 14.33
CA ARG A 163 -11.97 0.77 14.75
C ARG A 163 -10.75 0.49 15.63
N LEU A 164 -9.63 1.05 15.28
CA LEU A 164 -8.40 0.88 16.03
C LEU A 164 -8.37 1.72 17.32
N LYS A 165 -9.29 2.69 17.46
CA LYS A 165 -9.33 3.66 18.56
C LYS A 165 -7.96 4.34 18.75
N THR A 166 -7.32 4.67 17.63
CA THR A 166 -6.02 5.33 17.66
C THR A 166 -6.14 6.74 18.21
N ASN A 167 -5.21 7.13 19.06
CA ASN A 167 -5.11 8.52 19.55
C ASN A 167 -4.48 9.46 18.51
N THR A 168 -3.90 8.91 17.47
CA THR A 168 -3.24 9.65 16.40
C THR A 168 -4.15 9.66 15.18
N LEU A 169 -4.64 10.86 14.81
CA LEU A 169 -5.53 11.02 13.66
C LEU A 169 -4.78 11.73 12.53
N TRP A 170 -4.93 11.22 11.32
CA TRP A 170 -4.44 11.89 10.13
C TRP A 170 -5.44 12.99 9.70
N ARG A 171 -4.96 14.22 9.53
CA ARG A 171 -5.83 15.39 9.27
C ARG A 171 -5.73 15.93 7.84
N ALA A 172 -4.70 15.56 7.09
CA ALA A 172 -4.58 15.93 5.68
C ALA A 172 -5.44 15.02 4.83
N SER A 173 -6.27 15.56 3.94
CA SER A 173 -7.02 14.76 2.97
C SER A 173 -6.10 14.19 1.89
N HIS A 174 -6.57 13.15 1.20
CA HIS A 174 -5.95 12.69 -0.03
C HIS A 174 -5.92 13.81 -1.09
N SER A 175 -4.97 13.73 -2.00
CA SER A 175 -4.92 14.69 -3.10
C SER A 175 -6.09 14.47 -4.07
N PRO A 176 -6.85 15.51 -4.44
CA PRO A 176 -7.98 15.37 -5.38
C PRO A 176 -7.54 14.99 -6.81
N GLU A 177 -6.26 15.12 -7.12
CA GLU A 177 -5.69 14.71 -8.41
C GLU A 177 -5.27 13.23 -8.42
N THR A 178 -5.34 12.57 -7.25
CA THR A 178 -4.98 11.15 -7.12
C THR A 178 -6.04 10.29 -7.77
N ARG A 179 -5.60 9.39 -8.65
CA ARG A 179 -6.48 8.44 -9.34
C ARG A 179 -6.16 7.02 -8.94
N GLY A 180 -7.20 6.24 -8.68
CA GLY A 180 -7.10 4.82 -8.42
C GLY A 180 -6.98 4.02 -9.71
N THR A 181 -6.10 3.04 -9.69
CA THR A 181 -5.94 2.00 -10.71
C THR A 181 -5.92 0.64 -10.03
N LEU A 182 -5.71 -0.42 -10.78
CA LEU A 182 -5.41 -1.71 -10.18
C LEU A 182 -4.13 -1.62 -9.35
N THR A 183 -4.17 -2.14 -8.12
CA THR A 183 -3.04 -2.20 -7.19
C THR A 183 -2.89 -3.59 -6.62
N LEU A 184 -1.78 -3.84 -5.94
CA LEU A 184 -1.51 -5.10 -5.24
C LEU A 184 -2.37 -5.29 -3.98
N ARG A 185 -3.16 -4.28 -3.60
CA ARG A 185 -4.05 -4.23 -2.45
C ARG A 185 -3.36 -4.45 -1.11
N HIS A 186 -2.56 -5.48 -0.99
CA HIS A 186 -1.87 -5.83 0.23
C HIS A 186 -0.49 -6.43 -0.09
N LEU A 187 0.54 -5.78 0.38
CA LEU A 187 1.92 -6.22 0.19
C LEU A 187 2.40 -6.95 1.44
N ARG A 188 2.43 -8.28 1.39
CA ARG A 188 2.95 -9.10 2.48
C ARG A 188 4.38 -9.53 2.20
N PRO A 189 5.30 -9.37 3.17
CA PRO A 189 6.70 -9.74 2.98
C PRO A 189 6.91 -11.22 2.69
N GLU A 190 6.07 -12.11 3.21
CA GLU A 190 6.10 -13.55 2.97
C GLU A 190 5.75 -13.94 1.52
N HIS A 191 5.05 -13.06 0.79
CA HIS A 191 4.70 -13.26 -0.62
C HIS A 191 5.72 -12.67 -1.59
N ILE A 192 6.74 -12.00 -1.06
CA ILE A 192 7.77 -11.35 -1.87
C ILE A 192 9.07 -12.13 -1.69
N ARG A 193 9.64 -12.52 -2.81
CA ARG A 193 10.89 -13.28 -2.86
C ARG A 193 11.92 -12.54 -3.70
N VAL A 194 13.14 -12.46 -3.16
CA VAL A 194 14.29 -11.92 -3.89
C VAL A 194 15.01 -13.10 -4.55
N VAL A 195 15.18 -13.01 -5.86
CA VAL A 195 15.88 -13.99 -6.68
C VAL A 195 17.05 -13.34 -7.37
N GLU A 196 17.94 -14.16 -7.94
CA GLU A 196 19.00 -13.67 -8.80
C GLU A 196 18.37 -12.90 -9.99
N GLY A 197 18.65 -11.61 -10.08
CA GLY A 197 18.11 -10.73 -11.13
C GLY A 197 16.81 -10.02 -10.84
N GLY A 198 16.23 -10.11 -9.63
CA GLY A 198 15.06 -9.30 -9.31
C GLY A 198 14.16 -9.79 -8.19
N ILE A 199 12.89 -9.43 -8.29
CA ILE A 199 11.87 -9.74 -7.28
C ILE A 199 10.70 -10.50 -7.93
N ILE A 200 10.27 -11.57 -7.28
CA ILE A 200 9.01 -12.26 -7.53
C ILE A 200 7.99 -11.73 -6.52
N LEU A 201 6.88 -11.22 -7.04
CA LEU A 201 5.71 -10.84 -6.25
C LEU A 201 4.64 -11.91 -6.44
N GLY A 202 4.37 -12.66 -5.37
CA GLY A 202 3.20 -13.51 -5.26
C GLY A 202 2.22 -12.85 -4.29
N GLY A 203 0.94 -13.21 -4.35
CA GLY A 203 -0.02 -12.74 -3.36
C GLY A 203 -0.45 -11.28 -3.52
N ILE A 204 -1.54 -11.10 -4.21
CA ILE A 204 -2.18 -9.82 -4.48
C ILE A 204 -3.62 -9.80 -3.99
N TRP A 205 -3.87 -10.62 -3.01
CA TRP A 205 -5.17 -10.71 -2.35
C TRP A 205 -5.31 -9.67 -1.25
N GLY A 206 -6.53 -9.21 -1.08
CA GLY A 206 -6.86 -8.22 -0.07
C GLY A 206 -6.57 -8.69 1.34
N GLY A 207 -6.18 -7.76 2.20
CA GLY A 207 -6.07 -7.99 3.63
C GLY A 207 -7.42 -7.85 4.34
N LEU A 208 -7.36 -7.81 5.67
CA LEU A 208 -8.51 -7.65 6.55
C LEU A 208 -9.36 -6.42 6.21
N GLU A 209 -8.73 -5.32 5.82
CA GLU A 209 -9.41 -4.08 5.44
C GLU A 209 -10.31 -4.25 4.21
N SER A 210 -9.95 -5.14 3.30
CA SER A 210 -10.76 -5.41 2.10
C SER A 210 -12.12 -5.99 2.44
N VAL A 211 -12.20 -6.78 3.51
CA VAL A 211 -13.43 -7.39 3.99
C VAL A 211 -14.21 -6.45 4.89
N LEU A 212 -13.53 -5.81 5.84
CA LEU A 212 -14.19 -5.00 6.87
C LEU A 212 -14.63 -3.62 6.37
N LEU A 213 -14.00 -3.11 5.33
CA LEU A 213 -14.19 -1.74 4.86
C LEU A 213 -14.75 -1.68 3.44
N GLU A 214 -15.17 -2.82 2.88
CA GLU A 214 -15.74 -2.91 1.52
C GLU A 214 -14.88 -2.17 0.49
N MET A 215 -13.61 -2.50 0.45
CA MET A 215 -12.65 -1.75 -0.35
C MET A 215 -12.92 -1.85 -1.83
N SER A 216 -12.91 -0.70 -2.49
CA SER A 216 -12.71 -0.63 -3.93
C SER A 216 -11.41 -1.32 -4.32
N GLN A 217 -11.46 -2.09 -5.41
CA GLN A 217 -10.27 -2.76 -5.95
C GLN A 217 -9.27 -1.76 -6.56
N LYS A 218 -9.71 -0.53 -6.84
CA LYS A 218 -8.91 0.50 -7.46
C LYS A 218 -8.44 1.51 -6.44
N ARG A 219 -7.14 1.54 -6.26
CA ARG A 219 -6.43 2.45 -5.36
C ARG A 219 -5.33 3.17 -6.13
N PRO A 220 -4.84 4.30 -5.64
CA PRO A 220 -3.67 4.91 -6.23
C PRO A 220 -2.44 4.01 -6.12
N ALA A 221 -1.67 3.89 -7.20
CA ALA A 221 -0.45 3.06 -7.22
C ALA A 221 0.56 3.43 -6.13
N ILE A 222 0.56 4.70 -5.69
CA ILE A 222 1.36 5.17 -4.55
C ILE A 222 1.00 4.45 -3.23
N SER A 223 -0.18 3.83 -3.13
CA SER A 223 -0.54 3.02 -1.96
C SER A 223 0.30 1.76 -1.83
N ASP A 224 0.70 1.14 -2.95
CA ASP A 224 1.60 -0.01 -2.95
C ASP A 224 3.01 0.39 -2.50
N LEU A 225 3.46 1.59 -2.90
CA LEU A 225 4.70 2.17 -2.38
C LEU A 225 4.60 2.42 -0.86
N GLY A 226 3.48 2.96 -0.37
CA GLY A 226 3.23 3.14 1.07
C GLY A 226 3.28 1.83 1.85
N ALA A 227 2.71 0.76 1.30
CA ALA A 227 2.80 -0.59 1.87
C ALA A 227 4.24 -1.11 1.90
N ALA A 228 5.02 -0.90 0.82
CA ALA A 228 6.42 -1.26 0.76
C ALA A 228 7.26 -0.50 1.81
N PHE A 229 6.98 0.79 2.03
CA PHE A 229 7.61 1.58 3.09
C PHE A 229 7.35 0.96 4.48
N THR A 230 6.12 0.49 4.72
CA THR A 230 5.78 -0.19 5.98
C THR A 230 6.62 -1.44 6.19
N VAL A 231 6.79 -2.27 5.16
CA VAL A 231 7.64 -3.48 5.20
C VAL A 231 9.10 -3.12 5.48
N VAL A 232 9.63 -2.06 4.87
CA VAL A 232 11.00 -1.59 5.15
C VAL A 232 11.12 -1.09 6.60
N HIS A 233 10.12 -0.40 7.12
CA HIS A 233 10.11 0.01 8.54
C HIS A 233 10.11 -1.17 9.50
N GLU A 234 9.47 -2.27 9.14
CA GLU A 234 9.38 -3.50 9.94
C GLU A 234 10.72 -4.25 9.97
N PHE A 235 11.32 -4.51 8.83
CA PHE A 235 12.45 -5.46 8.69
C PHE A 235 13.81 -4.83 8.49
N CYS A 236 13.90 -3.60 7.96
CA CYS A 236 15.20 -3.00 7.65
C CYS A 236 15.92 -2.50 8.93
N PRO A 237 17.23 -2.77 9.09
CA PRO A 237 18.04 -2.24 10.17
C PRO A 237 17.98 -0.70 10.25
N GLN A 238 17.90 -0.17 11.46
CA GLN A 238 17.65 1.27 11.67
C GLN A 238 18.73 2.18 11.05
N ASN A 239 19.97 1.73 11.07
CA ASN A 239 21.12 2.49 10.54
C ASN A 239 21.12 2.62 9.00
N GLN A 240 20.44 1.73 8.28
CA GLN A 240 20.37 1.73 6.81
C GLN A 240 18.97 2.12 6.30
N ARG A 241 17.98 2.24 7.19
CA ARG A 241 16.57 2.42 6.84
C ARG A 241 16.32 3.67 6.00
N GLN A 242 16.93 4.79 6.34
CA GLN A 242 16.67 6.04 5.60
C GLN A 242 17.20 5.96 4.17
N GLU A 243 18.36 5.36 3.97
CA GLU A 243 18.93 5.15 2.64
C GLU A 243 18.09 4.15 1.84
N ALA A 244 17.67 3.04 2.47
CA ALA A 244 16.81 2.04 1.86
C ALA A 244 15.46 2.64 1.41
N LEU A 245 14.79 3.43 2.26
CA LEU A 245 13.54 4.11 1.93
C LEU A 245 13.72 5.10 0.78
N ARG A 246 14.81 5.88 0.79
CA ARG A 246 15.13 6.79 -0.31
C ARG A 246 15.32 6.03 -1.61
N THR A 247 16.12 4.97 -1.59
CA THR A 247 16.40 4.14 -2.77
C THR A 247 15.12 3.50 -3.31
N LEU A 248 14.25 2.99 -2.44
CA LEU A 248 12.94 2.44 -2.80
C LEU A 248 12.10 3.48 -3.54
N GLY A 249 11.97 4.68 -2.97
CA GLY A 249 11.20 5.78 -3.56
C GLY A 249 11.76 6.26 -4.89
N GLU A 250 13.07 6.49 -4.97
CA GLU A 250 13.75 6.95 -6.20
C GLU A 250 13.65 5.89 -7.32
N SER A 251 13.82 4.61 -6.99
CA SER A 251 13.69 3.51 -7.96
C SER A 251 12.24 3.34 -8.44
N TRP A 252 11.25 3.53 -7.56
CA TRP A 252 9.86 3.55 -7.96
C TRP A 252 9.56 4.70 -8.92
N VAL A 253 10.05 5.91 -8.62
CA VAL A 253 9.87 7.10 -9.48
C VAL A 253 10.49 6.91 -10.86
N SER A 254 11.61 6.20 -10.97
CA SER A 254 12.28 5.98 -12.25
C SER A 254 11.49 5.12 -13.23
N GLU A 255 10.62 4.24 -12.72
CA GLU A 255 9.83 3.28 -13.51
C GLU A 255 8.34 3.65 -13.60
N ALA A 256 7.83 4.40 -12.63
CA ALA A 256 6.41 4.78 -12.58
C ALA A 256 6.08 5.92 -13.57
N PRO A 257 4.83 5.99 -14.06
CA PRO A 257 4.41 7.08 -14.95
C PRO A 257 4.56 8.45 -14.28
N GLU A 258 5.04 9.45 -15.03
CA GLU A 258 5.24 10.83 -14.52
C GLU A 258 3.97 11.43 -13.91
N SER A 259 2.79 11.05 -14.43
CA SER A 259 1.49 11.53 -13.91
C SER A 259 1.24 11.18 -12.45
N ILE A 260 1.85 10.10 -11.91
CA ILE A 260 1.68 9.62 -10.53
C ILE A 260 2.98 9.70 -9.72
N SER A 261 4.14 9.85 -10.37
CA SER A 261 5.46 9.93 -9.74
C SER A 261 6.02 11.35 -9.69
N SER A 262 5.27 12.33 -10.19
CA SER A 262 5.69 13.73 -10.15
C SER A 262 5.89 14.19 -8.71
N ARG A 263 6.81 15.15 -8.52
CA ARG A 263 7.03 15.76 -7.21
C ARG A 263 5.74 16.26 -6.56
N ARG A 264 4.79 16.75 -7.36
CA ARG A 264 3.49 17.23 -6.88
C ARG A 264 2.61 16.10 -6.35
N ALA A 265 2.66 14.92 -6.98
CA ALA A 265 1.92 13.75 -6.54
C ALA A 265 2.48 13.16 -5.24
N LEU A 266 3.80 13.19 -5.09
CA LEU A 266 4.52 12.64 -3.93
C LEU A 266 4.65 13.64 -2.78
N ASP A 267 4.52 14.95 -3.06
CA ASP A 267 4.80 16.01 -2.10
C ASP A 267 3.84 15.95 -0.91
N GLY A 268 4.41 15.93 0.28
CA GLY A 268 3.72 15.94 1.57
C GLY A 268 2.78 17.10 1.84
N HIS A 269 2.69 18.02 0.91
CA HIS A 269 1.81 19.16 0.91
C HIS A 269 0.34 18.83 1.17
N ARG A 270 -0.15 17.72 0.59
CA ARG A 270 -1.53 17.24 0.66
C ARG A 270 -1.63 15.78 1.06
N GLY A 271 -0.76 15.34 1.95
CA GLY A 271 -0.67 13.96 2.35
C GLY A 271 0.37 13.16 1.55
N GLY A 272 0.44 13.32 0.23
CA GLY A 272 1.42 12.66 -0.63
C GLY A 272 1.59 11.17 -0.31
N LEU A 273 2.83 10.68 -0.25
CA LEU A 273 3.12 9.32 0.16
C LEU A 273 2.78 9.04 1.63
N HIS A 274 2.91 10.04 2.51
CA HIS A 274 2.78 9.83 3.96
C HIS A 274 1.38 9.35 4.40
N ILE A 275 0.30 9.76 3.71
CA ILE A 275 -1.05 9.29 4.04
C ILE A 275 -1.19 7.80 3.71
N TRP A 276 -0.53 7.32 2.65
CA TRP A 276 -0.55 5.92 2.26
C TRP A 276 0.31 5.05 3.16
N VAL A 277 1.44 5.58 3.64
CA VAL A 277 2.24 4.93 4.69
C VAL A 277 1.45 4.85 5.99
N TYR A 278 0.76 5.92 6.38
CA TYR A 278 -0.10 5.92 7.57
C TYR A 278 -1.22 4.87 7.46
N GLU A 279 -1.91 4.80 6.33
CA GLU A 279 -2.93 3.80 6.08
C GLU A 279 -2.35 2.38 6.14
N ALA A 280 -1.19 2.15 5.52
CA ALA A 280 -0.53 0.85 5.55
C ALA A 280 -0.09 0.44 6.97
N MET A 281 0.35 1.39 7.81
CA MET A 281 0.65 1.16 9.23
C MET A 281 -0.60 0.79 10.02
N LEU A 282 -1.74 1.46 9.79
CA LEU A 282 -3.01 1.09 10.40
C LEU A 282 -3.47 -0.30 9.95
N ASN A 283 -3.33 -0.62 8.66
CA ASN A 283 -3.64 -1.94 8.15
C ASN A 283 -2.78 -3.02 8.82
N ARG A 284 -1.46 -2.80 8.95
CA ARG A 284 -0.58 -3.74 9.64
C ARG A 284 -1.00 -3.95 11.11
N MET A 285 -1.42 -2.88 11.80
CA MET A 285 -1.94 -2.97 13.16
C MET A 285 -3.26 -3.76 13.22
N MET A 286 -4.17 -3.55 12.26
CA MET A 286 -5.42 -4.30 12.18
C MET A 286 -5.15 -5.80 11.97
N MET A 287 -4.24 -6.13 11.05
CA MET A 287 -3.84 -7.51 10.78
C MET A 287 -3.22 -8.16 12.00
N ALA A 288 -2.29 -7.49 12.67
CA ALA A 288 -1.66 -8.01 13.89
C ALA A 288 -2.68 -8.31 14.99
N ARG A 289 -3.64 -7.39 15.21
CA ARG A 289 -4.71 -7.60 16.19
C ARG A 289 -5.66 -8.75 15.80
N ALA A 290 -5.93 -8.92 14.51
CA ALA A 290 -6.79 -10.01 14.05
C ALA A 290 -6.10 -11.39 14.13
N MET A 291 -4.77 -11.43 14.01
CA MET A 291 -3.98 -12.65 14.06
C MET A 291 -3.36 -12.91 15.45
N ASP A 292 -3.72 -12.09 16.44
CA ASP A 292 -3.16 -12.13 17.81
C ASP A 292 -1.63 -12.07 17.85
N GLU A 293 -1.05 -11.23 16.98
CA GLU A 293 0.38 -10.99 16.92
C GLU A 293 0.79 -9.89 17.89
N ASP A 294 1.81 -10.15 18.73
CA ASP A 294 2.28 -9.22 19.76
C ASP A 294 3.12 -8.05 19.23
N GLU A 295 3.68 -8.13 18.03
CA GLU A 295 4.69 -7.19 17.58
C GLU A 295 4.17 -6.09 16.63
N THR A 296 3.66 -5.01 17.21
CA THR A 296 3.36 -3.74 16.48
C THR A 296 4.24 -2.57 16.93
N ARG A 297 5.30 -2.80 17.69
CA ARG A 297 6.17 -1.73 18.25
C ARG A 297 6.74 -0.78 17.20
N PHE A 298 7.00 -1.26 15.97
CA PHE A 298 7.47 -0.40 14.90
C PHE A 298 6.34 0.52 14.39
N VAL A 299 5.10 0.05 14.36
CA VAL A 299 3.92 0.84 14.01
C VAL A 299 3.71 1.94 15.04
N ASP A 300 3.74 1.61 16.33
CA ASP A 300 3.58 2.59 17.41
C ASP A 300 4.66 3.68 17.36
N ARG A 301 5.91 3.29 17.10
CA ARG A 301 7.03 4.24 16.91
C ARG A 301 6.82 5.16 15.71
N TRP A 302 6.26 4.64 14.62
CA TRP A 302 5.97 5.45 13.45
C TRP A 302 4.77 6.36 13.70
N LEU A 303 3.70 5.85 14.31
CA LEU A 303 2.50 6.63 14.65
C LEU A 303 2.82 7.80 15.61
N ALA A 304 3.77 7.61 16.51
CA ALA A 304 4.26 8.69 17.38
C ALA A 304 4.85 9.88 16.60
N GLN A 305 5.33 9.66 15.37
CA GLN A 305 5.90 10.71 14.52
C GLN A 305 4.85 11.45 13.68
N VAL A 306 3.61 10.95 13.61
CA VAL A 306 2.55 11.53 12.74
C VAL A 306 2.27 12.98 13.08
N SER A 307 2.24 13.35 14.36
CA SER A 307 2.04 14.74 14.77
C SER A 307 3.16 15.66 14.26
N THR A 308 4.40 15.21 14.31
CA THR A 308 5.57 15.93 13.79
C THR A 308 5.52 16.06 12.27
N ILE A 309 5.18 14.97 11.57
CA ILE A 309 5.01 14.97 10.11
C ILE A 309 3.90 15.96 9.72
N GLN A 310 2.76 15.93 10.38
CA GLN A 310 1.64 16.84 10.10
C GLN A 310 1.99 18.30 10.41
N ALA A 311 2.74 18.56 11.47
CA ALA A 311 3.22 19.91 11.80
C ALA A 311 4.16 20.44 10.71
N ALA A 312 5.09 19.62 10.23
CA ALA A 312 5.99 19.97 9.14
C ALA A 312 5.23 20.25 7.83
N MET A 313 4.21 19.42 7.52
CA MET A 313 3.32 19.64 6.37
C MET A 313 2.53 20.95 6.48
N PHE A 314 2.00 21.25 7.67
CA PHE A 314 1.26 22.49 7.90
C PHE A 314 2.19 23.70 7.72
N GLN A 315 3.39 23.65 8.29
CA GLN A 315 4.39 24.70 8.14
C GLN A 315 4.76 24.89 6.66
N ALA A 316 5.00 23.82 5.91
CA ALA A 316 5.29 23.88 4.49
C ALA A 316 4.14 24.55 3.70
N ARG A 317 2.89 24.18 3.99
CA ARG A 317 1.70 24.81 3.38
C ARG A 317 1.62 26.31 3.68
N SER A 318 1.92 26.71 4.89
CA SER A 318 1.92 28.12 5.28
C SER A 318 2.94 28.92 4.48
N TRP A 319 4.17 28.41 4.33
CA TRP A 319 5.19 29.07 3.50
C TRP A 319 4.78 29.18 2.02
N SER A 320 4.20 28.10 1.48
CA SER A 320 3.70 28.09 0.10
C SER A 320 2.54 29.07 -0.11
N ALA A 321 1.61 29.14 0.84
CA ALA A 321 0.49 30.09 0.79
C ALA A 321 0.96 31.55 0.85
N LEU A 322 1.90 31.86 1.76
CA LEU A 322 2.49 33.18 1.86
C LEU A 322 3.26 33.57 0.57
N ALA A 323 4.01 32.64 -0.01
CA ALA A 323 4.67 32.88 -1.30
C ALA A 323 3.65 33.18 -2.40
N LEU A 324 2.56 32.42 -2.48
CA LEU A 324 1.49 32.64 -3.45
C LEU A 324 0.82 34.02 -3.24
N MET A 325 0.56 34.43 -2.00
CA MET A 325 0.00 35.75 -1.69
C MET A 325 0.93 36.87 -2.16
N CYS A 326 2.24 36.72 -1.95
CA CYS A 326 3.22 37.71 -2.44
C CYS A 326 3.25 37.78 -3.96
N PHE A 327 3.25 36.63 -4.66
CA PHE A 327 3.17 36.61 -6.13
C PHE A 327 1.85 37.21 -6.63
N SER A 328 0.72 36.87 -6.01
CA SER A 328 -0.58 37.48 -6.37
C SER A 328 -0.57 38.98 -6.18
N ALA A 329 -0.03 39.48 -5.07
CA ALA A 329 0.10 40.91 -4.83
C ALA A 329 0.97 41.61 -5.88
N SER A 330 2.06 40.96 -6.32
CA SER A 330 2.94 41.46 -7.38
C SER A 330 2.26 41.63 -8.74
N VAL A 331 1.17 40.90 -8.99
CA VAL A 331 0.34 41.00 -10.21
C VAL A 331 -0.82 41.99 -9.99
N LEU A 332 -1.48 41.93 -8.82
CA LEU A 332 -2.67 42.74 -8.55
C LEU A 332 -2.35 44.23 -8.39
N VAL A 333 -1.17 44.59 -7.84
CA VAL A 333 -0.76 46.00 -7.68
C VAL A 333 -0.63 46.71 -9.04
N PRO A 334 0.07 46.17 -10.04
CA PRO A 334 0.09 46.75 -11.39
C PRO A 334 -1.30 46.83 -12.06
N LEU A 335 -2.12 45.81 -11.91
CA LEU A 335 -3.48 45.82 -12.46
C LEU A 335 -4.35 46.93 -11.81
N ALA A 336 -4.27 47.08 -10.50
CA ALA A 336 -4.99 48.13 -9.77
C ALA A 336 -4.51 49.54 -10.18
N TRP A 337 -3.21 49.69 -10.46
CA TRP A 337 -2.66 50.91 -11.01
C TRP A 337 -3.20 51.20 -12.41
N LEU A 338 -3.24 50.22 -13.32
CA LEU A 338 -3.79 50.38 -14.67
C LEU A 338 -5.26 50.80 -14.66
N TRP A 339 -6.03 50.39 -13.66
CA TRP A 339 -7.44 50.78 -13.48
C TRP A 339 -7.62 52.08 -12.70
N GLY A 340 -6.54 52.76 -12.32
CA GLY A 340 -6.59 54.04 -11.62
C GLY A 340 -6.90 53.97 -10.13
N TYR A 341 -6.90 52.75 -9.53
CA TYR A 341 -7.15 52.57 -8.10
C TYR A 341 -5.91 52.84 -7.23
N MET A 342 -4.72 52.84 -7.82
CA MET A 342 -3.45 52.99 -7.10
C MET A 342 -2.54 54.02 -7.77
N SER A 343 -1.71 54.70 -6.95
CA SER A 343 -0.73 55.66 -7.44
C SER A 343 0.55 54.98 -7.91
N TRP A 344 1.32 55.67 -8.77
CA TRP A 344 2.63 55.19 -9.23
C TRP A 344 3.59 54.85 -8.09
N ALA A 345 3.55 55.63 -6.99
CA ALA A 345 4.39 55.40 -5.81
C ALA A 345 4.23 53.99 -5.22
N GLN A 346 3.05 53.37 -5.36
CA GLN A 346 2.79 52.01 -4.86
C GLN A 346 3.40 50.91 -5.73
N MET A 347 3.75 51.22 -6.98
CA MET A 347 4.45 50.26 -7.87
C MET A 347 5.84 49.87 -7.36
N VAL A 348 6.46 50.71 -6.51
CA VAL A 348 7.75 50.40 -5.86
C VAL A 348 7.65 49.16 -4.97
N GLN A 349 6.44 48.78 -4.53
CA GLN A 349 6.23 47.54 -3.72
C GLN A 349 6.29 46.26 -4.55
N VAL A 350 6.11 46.30 -5.87
CA VAL A 350 6.08 45.12 -6.73
C VAL A 350 7.38 44.32 -6.65
N PRO A 351 8.59 44.92 -6.79
CA PRO A 351 9.83 44.18 -6.62
C PRO A 351 9.99 43.54 -5.24
N ALA A 352 9.51 44.23 -4.18
CA ALA A 352 9.55 43.73 -2.81
C ALA A 352 8.65 42.48 -2.67
N PHE A 353 7.41 42.49 -3.20
CA PHE A 353 6.54 41.33 -3.21
C PHE A 353 7.11 40.18 -4.03
N LEU A 354 7.70 40.43 -5.19
CA LEU A 354 8.39 39.41 -5.99
C LEU A 354 9.56 38.76 -5.23
N GLY A 355 10.43 39.62 -4.63
CA GLY A 355 11.56 39.13 -3.84
C GLY A 355 11.13 38.32 -2.62
N ALA A 356 10.13 38.81 -1.89
CA ALA A 356 9.55 38.09 -0.74
C ALA A 356 8.91 36.78 -1.17
N GLY A 357 8.13 36.77 -2.26
CA GLY A 357 7.54 35.54 -2.82
C GLY A 357 8.58 34.49 -3.20
N PHE A 358 9.65 34.94 -3.84
CA PHE A 358 10.78 34.07 -4.20
C PHE A 358 11.48 33.50 -2.95
N LEU A 359 11.79 34.33 -1.97
CA LEU A 359 12.41 33.90 -0.71
C LEU A 359 11.55 32.87 0.02
N LEU A 360 10.25 33.17 0.18
CA LEU A 360 9.30 32.27 0.83
C LEU A 360 9.15 30.95 0.07
N HIS A 361 9.18 30.99 -1.26
CA HIS A 361 9.16 29.79 -2.08
C HIS A 361 10.45 28.94 -1.91
N GLN A 362 11.61 29.57 -1.78
CA GLN A 362 12.86 28.86 -1.48
C GLN A 362 12.82 28.24 -0.07
N ILE A 363 12.31 28.96 0.93
CA ILE A 363 12.13 28.43 2.30
C ILE A 363 11.19 27.22 2.25
N TYR A 364 10.07 27.31 1.52
CA TYR A 364 9.16 26.20 1.31
C TYR A 364 9.90 24.99 0.71
N ARG A 365 10.65 25.17 -0.38
CA ARG A 365 11.38 24.08 -1.04
C ARG A 365 12.44 23.43 -0.15
N ALA A 366 13.07 24.20 0.73
CA ALA A 366 14.09 23.71 1.65
C ALA A 366 13.51 22.99 2.88
N ARG A 367 12.29 23.35 3.30
CA ARG A 367 11.65 22.83 4.52
C ARG A 367 10.48 21.90 4.27
N ALA A 368 10.05 21.73 3.03
CA ALA A 368 9.03 20.74 2.70
C ALA A 368 9.53 19.35 3.13
N PRO A 369 8.70 18.58 3.86
CA PRO A 369 9.09 17.22 4.24
C PRO A 369 9.46 16.44 3.00
N SER A 370 10.55 15.67 3.10
CA SER A 370 10.90 14.71 2.05
C SER A 370 9.75 13.71 1.92
N PRO A 371 9.38 13.28 0.73
CA PRO A 371 8.41 12.19 0.57
C PRO A 371 8.93 10.87 1.15
N TRP A 372 10.26 10.70 1.33
CA TRP A 372 10.95 9.56 1.94
C TRP A 372 12.10 9.96 2.86
#